data_eb9fb4ac821f55acf408f8d938afb532
#
_entry.id   eb9fb4ac821f55acf408f8d938afb532
#
_cell.length_a   1.000
_cell.length_b   1.000
_cell.length_c   1.000
_cell.angle_alpha   90.00
_cell.angle_beta   90.00
_cell.angle_gamma   90.00
#
_symmetry.space_group_name_H-M   'P 1'
#
loop_
_entity.id
_entity.type
_entity.pdbx_description
1 polymer ?
#
loop_
_entity_poly.entity_id
_entity_poly.type
_entity_poly.pdbx_seq_one_letter_code
_entity_poly.pdbx_strand_id
1 'polypeptide(L)'
;ALAELYFSVDRFKEAAVVYETLLASGINEISGISMQERLGQSLSMQGEFEAAIAPLEEALKEERTDDRLFQLAFTNLQLKENQQAINYLEELREVNPHYQSLYLYLGQALQEEEMIEEAQTVLEEGIKENPYQVELYHLASENAFRLHDRQRAEELLLKALEVGDKQDETLLTLSNLYLDDERYEDVIQVINQMEETANPYAEWNLAHAYNELEDFTVAAVHYEQAYHELSHEPDFLKEYAFFLREEGQLKRAQELLTYYLTLEPGDMEALSLLDDLTER
;
A
#
# COMPACT_ATOMS: atom_id res chain seq x y z
N ALA A 1 23.48 -15.74 -26.25
CA ALA A 1 24.41 -16.12 -25.16
C ALA A 1 24.85 -14.91 -24.32
N LEU A 2 25.48 -13.85 -24.87
CA LEU A 2 26.01 -12.73 -24.08
C LEU A 2 24.87 -11.91 -23.42
N ALA A 3 23.82 -11.56 -24.17
CA ALA A 3 22.67 -10.81 -23.64
C ALA A 3 21.98 -11.56 -22.50
N GLU A 4 21.72 -12.87 -22.68
CA GLU A 4 21.13 -13.72 -21.64
C GLU A 4 22.03 -13.85 -20.41
N LEU A 5 23.36 -13.86 -20.59
CA LEU A 5 24.28 -13.82 -19.46
C LEU A 5 24.15 -12.50 -18.68
N TYR A 6 24.12 -11.35 -19.36
CA TYR A 6 23.91 -10.07 -18.70
C TYR A 6 22.57 -10.03 -18.00
N PHE A 7 21.51 -10.50 -18.65
CA PHE A 7 20.17 -10.56 -18.06
C PHE A 7 20.12 -11.44 -16.78
N SER A 8 20.76 -12.62 -16.84
CA SER A 8 20.76 -13.55 -15.70
C SER A 8 21.61 -13.13 -14.49
N VAL A 9 22.43 -12.10 -14.63
CA VAL A 9 23.24 -11.49 -13.56
C VAL A 9 22.80 -10.05 -13.26
N ASP A 10 21.56 -9.71 -13.60
CA ASP A 10 20.88 -8.43 -13.32
C ASP A 10 21.58 -7.20 -13.94
N ARG A 11 22.40 -7.42 -14.97
CA ARG A 11 23.03 -6.33 -15.75
C ARG A 11 22.10 -5.90 -16.88
N PHE A 12 20.92 -5.41 -16.53
CA PHE A 12 19.84 -5.11 -17.47
C PHE A 12 20.20 -4.04 -18.50
N LYS A 13 21.02 -3.06 -18.12
CA LYS A 13 21.47 -2.01 -19.03
C LYS A 13 22.31 -2.56 -20.17
N GLU A 14 23.27 -3.42 -19.85
CA GLU A 14 24.12 -4.05 -20.86
C GLU A 14 23.35 -5.11 -21.68
N ALA A 15 22.39 -5.79 -21.02
CA ALA A 15 21.51 -6.72 -21.71
C ALA A 15 20.68 -5.98 -22.78
N ALA A 16 20.04 -4.87 -22.42
CA ALA A 16 19.23 -4.04 -23.33
C ALA A 16 20.02 -3.60 -24.57
N VAL A 17 21.23 -3.07 -24.41
CA VAL A 17 22.11 -2.67 -25.55
C VAL A 17 22.39 -3.83 -26.51
N VAL A 18 22.60 -5.04 -25.96
CA VAL A 18 22.85 -6.21 -26.83
C VAL A 18 21.55 -6.65 -27.51
N TYR A 19 20.38 -6.63 -26.85
CA TYR A 19 19.11 -6.95 -27.48
C TYR A 19 18.75 -5.95 -28.59
N GLU A 20 18.94 -4.66 -28.38
CA GLU A 20 18.76 -3.61 -29.42
C GLU A 20 19.67 -3.88 -30.64
N THR A 21 20.93 -4.24 -30.39
CA THR A 21 21.89 -4.56 -31.47
C THR A 21 21.43 -5.77 -32.29
N LEU A 22 20.90 -6.80 -31.62
CA LEU A 22 20.37 -7.99 -32.27
C LEU A 22 19.14 -7.65 -33.13
N LEU A 23 18.19 -6.90 -32.57
CA LEU A 23 17.01 -6.44 -33.27
C LEU A 23 17.35 -5.57 -34.48
N ALA A 24 18.30 -4.61 -34.35
CA ALA A 24 18.80 -3.79 -35.44
C ALA A 24 19.47 -4.62 -36.55
N SER A 25 19.99 -5.81 -36.20
CA SER A 25 20.56 -6.77 -37.18
C SER A 25 19.51 -7.72 -37.78
N GLY A 26 18.22 -7.52 -37.46
CA GLY A 26 17.11 -8.34 -37.96
C GLY A 26 16.95 -9.69 -37.23
N ILE A 27 17.57 -9.83 -36.06
CA ILE A 27 17.46 -11.02 -35.24
C ILE A 27 16.38 -10.80 -34.19
N ASN A 28 15.18 -11.35 -34.40
CA ASN A 28 14.04 -11.17 -33.53
C ASN A 28 13.91 -12.27 -32.48
N GLU A 29 14.44 -13.47 -32.75
CA GLU A 29 14.35 -14.63 -31.88
C GLU A 29 15.63 -15.44 -31.89
N ILE A 30 16.02 -15.98 -30.73
CA ILE A 30 17.14 -16.94 -30.60
C ILE A 30 16.70 -18.05 -29.63
N SER A 31 16.66 -19.29 -30.14
CA SER A 31 16.34 -20.48 -29.32
C SER A 31 14.98 -20.38 -28.60
N GLY A 32 13.97 -19.83 -29.24
CA GLY A 32 12.64 -19.65 -28.67
C GLY A 32 12.50 -18.44 -27.73
N ILE A 33 13.51 -17.57 -27.66
CA ILE A 33 13.48 -16.36 -26.82
C ILE A 33 13.27 -15.14 -27.72
N SER A 34 12.20 -14.39 -27.53
CA SER A 34 11.97 -13.13 -28.22
C SER A 34 12.92 -12.03 -27.74
N MET A 35 13.60 -11.38 -28.68
CA MET A 35 14.50 -10.27 -28.37
C MET A 35 13.71 -9.00 -27.96
N GLN A 36 12.49 -8.83 -28.48
CA GLN A 36 11.59 -7.75 -28.09
C GLN A 36 11.16 -7.90 -26.63
N GLU A 37 10.73 -9.11 -26.24
CA GLU A 37 10.35 -9.39 -24.86
C GLU A 37 11.50 -9.12 -23.89
N ARG A 38 12.69 -9.67 -24.19
CA ARG A 38 13.88 -9.47 -23.37
C ARG A 38 14.33 -8.02 -23.28
N LEU A 39 14.20 -7.26 -24.37
CA LEU A 39 14.48 -5.81 -24.36
C LEU A 39 13.49 -5.10 -23.43
N GLY A 40 12.20 -5.33 -23.60
CA GLY A 40 11.17 -4.72 -22.77
C GLY A 40 11.33 -5.06 -21.27
N GLN A 41 11.60 -6.34 -20.96
CA GLN A 41 11.92 -6.76 -19.60
C GLN A 41 13.14 -6.02 -19.04
N SER A 42 14.23 -5.96 -19.81
CA SER A 42 15.45 -5.27 -19.40
C SER A 42 15.23 -3.79 -19.12
N LEU A 43 14.41 -3.11 -19.92
CA LEU A 43 14.06 -1.70 -19.73
C LEU A 43 13.16 -1.52 -18.49
N SER A 44 12.15 -2.37 -18.31
CA SER A 44 11.28 -2.33 -17.14
C SER A 44 12.07 -2.53 -15.83
N MET A 45 13.03 -3.45 -15.82
CA MET A 45 13.89 -3.70 -14.66
C MET A 45 14.86 -2.55 -14.36
N GLN A 46 15.07 -1.62 -15.30
CA GLN A 46 15.80 -0.37 -15.09
C GLN A 46 14.92 0.80 -14.66
N GLY A 47 13.58 0.61 -14.61
CA GLY A 47 12.62 1.67 -14.38
C GLY A 47 12.33 2.54 -15.62
N GLU A 48 12.82 2.14 -16.81
CA GLU A 48 12.58 2.84 -18.08
C GLU A 48 11.27 2.36 -18.73
N PHE A 49 10.16 2.57 -18.00
CA PHE A 49 8.86 1.98 -18.32
C PHE A 49 8.30 2.50 -19.64
N GLU A 50 8.42 3.80 -19.95
CA GLU A 50 7.97 4.34 -21.24
C GLU A 50 8.70 3.68 -22.42
N ALA A 51 10.00 3.45 -22.29
CA ALA A 51 10.80 2.80 -23.32
C ALA A 51 10.50 1.31 -23.46
N ALA A 52 9.99 0.68 -22.41
CA ALA A 52 9.66 -0.75 -22.37
C ALA A 52 8.37 -1.08 -23.14
N ILE A 53 7.40 -0.14 -23.24
CA ILE A 53 6.08 -0.39 -23.84
C ILE A 53 6.20 -0.92 -25.27
N ALA A 54 6.90 -0.20 -26.16
CA ALA A 54 6.96 -0.56 -27.56
C ALA A 54 7.56 -1.97 -27.81
N PRO A 55 8.71 -2.35 -27.20
CA PRO A 55 9.21 -3.72 -27.30
C PRO A 55 8.24 -4.78 -26.76
N LEU A 56 7.57 -4.54 -25.62
CA LEU A 56 6.62 -5.49 -25.03
C LEU A 56 5.38 -5.64 -25.92
N GLU A 57 4.86 -4.58 -26.52
CA GLU A 57 3.75 -4.65 -27.48
C GLU A 57 4.13 -5.44 -28.73
N GLU A 58 5.35 -5.24 -29.27
CA GLU A 58 5.83 -6.03 -30.41
C GLU A 58 5.96 -7.52 -30.03
N ALA A 59 6.50 -7.82 -28.84
CA ALA A 59 6.54 -9.19 -28.35
C ALA A 59 5.13 -9.80 -28.21
N LEU A 60 4.14 -9.04 -27.72
CA LEU A 60 2.75 -9.50 -27.60
C LEU A 60 2.12 -9.76 -28.98
N LYS A 61 2.48 -9.01 -30.03
CA LYS A 61 2.04 -9.27 -31.41
C LYS A 61 2.65 -10.53 -32.00
N GLU A 62 3.88 -10.87 -31.62
CA GLU A 62 4.53 -12.13 -32.04
C GLU A 62 3.79 -13.33 -31.46
N GLU A 63 3.50 -13.31 -30.19
CA GLU A 63 2.78 -14.34 -29.48
C GLU A 63 2.07 -13.77 -28.24
N ARG A 64 0.77 -14.01 -28.08
CA ARG A 64 0.00 -13.58 -26.91
C ARG A 64 0.12 -14.63 -25.80
N THR A 65 1.00 -14.37 -24.84
CA THR A 65 1.17 -15.23 -23.66
C THR A 65 0.73 -14.51 -22.38
N ASP A 66 0.40 -15.27 -21.36
CA ASP A 66 0.00 -14.77 -20.04
C ASP A 66 1.05 -13.82 -19.47
N ASP A 67 2.32 -14.21 -19.53
CA ASP A 67 3.44 -13.42 -19.00
C ASP A 67 3.60 -12.08 -19.73
N ARG A 68 3.41 -12.04 -21.07
CA ARG A 68 3.50 -10.82 -21.87
C ARG A 68 2.34 -9.86 -21.58
N LEU A 69 1.12 -10.40 -21.43
CA LEU A 69 -0.03 -9.62 -20.99
C LEU A 69 0.23 -9.00 -19.63
N PHE A 70 0.69 -9.81 -18.67
CA PHE A 70 1.00 -9.32 -17.33
C PHE A 70 2.11 -8.28 -17.32
N GLN A 71 3.19 -8.48 -18.08
CA GLN A 71 4.28 -7.52 -18.17
C GLN A 71 3.84 -6.17 -18.72
N LEU A 72 3.01 -6.15 -19.77
CA LEU A 72 2.42 -4.92 -20.29
C LEU A 72 1.52 -4.25 -19.28
N ALA A 73 0.66 -5.02 -18.60
CA ALA A 73 -0.19 -4.49 -17.55
C ALA A 73 0.64 -3.85 -16.43
N PHE A 74 1.63 -4.57 -15.91
CA PHE A 74 2.52 -4.08 -14.86
C PHE A 74 3.29 -2.82 -15.28
N THR A 75 3.81 -2.79 -16.51
CA THR A 75 4.54 -1.62 -17.05
C THR A 75 3.62 -0.40 -17.14
N ASN A 76 2.36 -0.58 -17.59
CA ASN A 76 1.37 0.49 -17.63
C ASN A 76 0.99 1.00 -16.24
N LEU A 77 0.87 0.10 -15.23
CA LEU A 77 0.66 0.51 -13.83
C LEU A 77 1.78 1.40 -13.30
N GLN A 78 3.04 1.07 -13.62
CA GLN A 78 4.18 1.92 -13.22
C GLN A 78 4.15 3.32 -13.86
N LEU A 79 3.52 3.44 -15.03
CA LEU A 79 3.29 4.70 -15.73
C LEU A 79 2.00 5.42 -15.30
N LYS A 80 1.20 4.82 -14.39
CA LYS A 80 -0.14 5.26 -14.01
C LYS A 80 -1.13 5.30 -15.18
N GLU A 81 -0.88 4.51 -16.21
CA GLU A 81 -1.79 4.28 -17.33
C GLU A 81 -2.76 3.14 -16.98
N ASN A 82 -3.53 3.35 -15.90
CA ASN A 82 -4.32 2.31 -15.23
C ASN A 82 -5.36 1.70 -16.18
N GLN A 83 -6.01 2.50 -17.04
CA GLN A 83 -6.99 1.97 -17.99
C GLN A 83 -6.36 0.99 -18.99
N GLN A 84 -5.12 1.24 -19.44
CA GLN A 84 -4.39 0.30 -20.30
C GLN A 84 -4.06 -0.99 -19.54
N ALA A 85 -3.62 -0.85 -18.28
CA ALA A 85 -3.31 -1.98 -17.42
C ALA A 85 -4.56 -2.86 -17.19
N ILE A 86 -5.71 -2.25 -16.88
CA ILE A 86 -7.00 -2.95 -16.71
C ILE A 86 -7.32 -3.76 -17.97
N ASN A 87 -7.18 -3.18 -19.17
CA ASN A 87 -7.49 -3.89 -20.42
C ASN A 87 -6.62 -5.15 -20.58
N TYR A 88 -5.32 -5.10 -20.29
CA TYR A 88 -4.44 -6.25 -20.38
C TYR A 88 -4.72 -7.28 -19.27
N LEU A 89 -5.05 -6.84 -18.05
CA LEU A 89 -5.36 -7.73 -16.93
C LEU A 89 -6.73 -8.42 -17.12
N GLU A 90 -7.72 -7.73 -17.68
CA GLU A 90 -9.00 -8.35 -18.04
C GLU A 90 -8.82 -9.40 -19.13
N GLU A 91 -8.01 -9.13 -20.17
CA GLU A 91 -7.66 -10.14 -21.16
C GLU A 91 -6.94 -11.34 -20.52
N LEU A 92 -6.00 -11.08 -19.60
CA LEU A 92 -5.30 -12.13 -18.85
C LEU A 92 -6.30 -12.96 -18.02
N ARG A 93 -7.29 -12.32 -17.39
CA ARG A 93 -8.35 -13.00 -16.62
C ARG A 93 -9.17 -13.96 -17.50
N GLU A 94 -9.45 -13.57 -18.74
CA GLU A 94 -10.19 -14.42 -19.69
C GLU A 94 -9.39 -15.65 -20.12
N VAL A 95 -8.07 -15.51 -20.32
CA VAL A 95 -7.22 -16.61 -20.82
C VAL A 95 -6.62 -17.47 -19.72
N ASN A 96 -6.31 -16.88 -18.57
CA ASN A 96 -5.74 -17.59 -17.41
C ASN A 96 -6.21 -16.97 -16.08
N PRO A 97 -7.41 -17.33 -15.60
CA PRO A 97 -7.93 -16.81 -14.33
C PRO A 97 -7.11 -17.24 -13.10
N HIS A 98 -6.21 -18.21 -13.22
CA HIS A 98 -5.37 -18.69 -12.13
C HIS A 98 -3.98 -18.01 -12.08
N TYR A 99 -3.75 -16.97 -12.89
CA TYR A 99 -2.48 -16.24 -12.85
C TYR A 99 -2.30 -15.55 -11.51
N GLN A 100 -1.25 -15.91 -10.76
CA GLN A 100 -1.09 -15.65 -9.33
C GLN A 100 -1.27 -14.19 -8.92
N SER A 101 -0.76 -13.24 -9.71
CA SER A 101 -0.77 -11.81 -9.36
C SER A 101 -1.92 -11.03 -10.01
N LEU A 102 -2.73 -11.68 -10.83
CA LEU A 102 -3.77 -11.07 -11.64
C LEU A 102 -4.73 -10.20 -10.82
N TYR A 103 -5.39 -10.82 -9.86
CA TYR A 103 -6.48 -10.16 -9.10
C TYR A 103 -5.99 -9.03 -8.20
N LEU A 104 -4.78 -9.15 -7.68
CA LEU A 104 -4.18 -8.08 -6.86
C LEU A 104 -3.95 -6.82 -7.71
N TYR A 105 -3.27 -6.96 -8.86
CA TYR A 105 -2.97 -5.81 -9.72
C TYR A 105 -4.22 -5.26 -10.45
N LEU A 106 -5.17 -6.12 -10.81
CA LEU A 106 -6.43 -5.66 -11.38
C LEU A 106 -7.26 -4.91 -10.34
N GLY A 107 -7.34 -5.41 -9.11
CA GLY A 107 -8.00 -4.73 -8.00
C GLY A 107 -7.37 -3.36 -7.71
N GLN A 108 -6.04 -3.28 -7.65
CA GLN A 108 -5.33 -2.02 -7.46
C GLN A 108 -5.60 -1.02 -8.60
N ALA A 109 -5.52 -1.47 -9.86
CA ALA A 109 -5.79 -0.61 -11.00
C ALA A 109 -7.21 -0.05 -11.01
N LEU A 110 -8.19 -0.88 -10.65
CA LEU A 110 -9.59 -0.46 -10.54
C LEU A 110 -9.82 0.52 -9.39
N GLN A 111 -9.13 0.35 -8.25
CA GLN A 111 -9.16 1.31 -7.14
C GLN A 111 -8.61 2.68 -7.54
N GLU A 112 -7.48 2.71 -8.24
CA GLU A 112 -6.86 3.96 -8.74
C GLU A 112 -7.76 4.71 -9.74
N GLU A 113 -8.62 3.98 -10.48
CA GLU A 113 -9.64 4.54 -11.37
C GLU A 113 -10.98 4.83 -10.65
N GLU A 114 -11.02 4.74 -9.32
CA GLU A 114 -12.22 4.94 -8.49
C GLU A 114 -13.39 3.98 -8.82
N MET A 115 -13.10 2.83 -9.45
CA MET A 115 -14.06 1.77 -9.78
C MET A 115 -14.18 0.78 -8.61
N ILE A 116 -14.63 1.26 -7.46
CA ILE A 116 -14.51 0.55 -6.18
C ILE A 116 -15.39 -0.71 -6.11
N GLU A 117 -16.59 -0.69 -6.67
CA GLU A 117 -17.50 -1.85 -6.70
C GLU A 117 -16.95 -2.98 -7.59
N GLU A 118 -16.39 -2.62 -8.75
CA GLU A 118 -15.71 -3.56 -9.64
C GLU A 118 -14.45 -4.12 -8.99
N ALA A 119 -13.64 -3.27 -8.36
CA ALA A 119 -12.46 -3.69 -7.60
C ALA A 119 -12.83 -4.69 -6.51
N GLN A 120 -13.89 -4.42 -5.72
CA GLN A 120 -14.37 -5.35 -4.68
C GLN A 120 -14.74 -6.71 -5.26
N THR A 121 -15.45 -6.73 -6.39
CA THR A 121 -15.86 -7.97 -7.07
C THR A 121 -14.64 -8.78 -7.51
N VAL A 122 -13.67 -8.14 -8.15
CA VAL A 122 -12.42 -8.75 -8.63
C VAL A 122 -11.58 -9.30 -7.49
N LEU A 123 -11.44 -8.54 -6.41
CA LEU A 123 -10.65 -8.97 -5.23
C LEU A 123 -11.29 -10.17 -4.53
N GLU A 124 -12.62 -10.20 -4.43
CA GLU A 124 -13.33 -11.35 -3.87
C GLU A 124 -13.26 -12.61 -4.76
N GLU A 125 -13.18 -12.44 -6.08
CA GLU A 125 -12.83 -13.53 -6.99
C GLU A 125 -11.41 -14.02 -6.73
N GLY A 126 -10.44 -13.10 -6.62
CA GLY A 126 -9.05 -13.41 -6.30
C GLY A 126 -8.86 -14.17 -4.99
N ILE A 127 -9.62 -13.82 -3.95
CA ILE A 127 -9.65 -14.54 -2.67
C ILE A 127 -10.15 -15.98 -2.85
N LYS A 128 -11.12 -16.23 -3.74
CA LYS A 128 -11.60 -17.60 -4.01
C LYS A 128 -10.56 -18.43 -4.76
N GLU A 129 -9.84 -17.81 -5.70
CA GLU A 129 -8.80 -18.47 -6.49
C GLU A 129 -7.51 -18.69 -5.68
N ASN A 130 -7.13 -17.74 -4.84
CA ASN A 130 -5.94 -17.80 -3.99
C ASN A 130 -6.25 -17.38 -2.54
N PRO A 131 -6.85 -18.26 -1.72
CA PRO A 131 -7.31 -17.94 -0.37
C PRO A 131 -6.17 -17.73 0.66
N TYR A 132 -4.92 -17.91 0.28
CA TYR A 132 -3.75 -17.71 1.15
C TYR A 132 -2.98 -16.44 0.84
N GLN A 133 -3.43 -15.62 -0.10
CA GLN A 133 -2.79 -14.35 -0.43
C GLN A 133 -3.37 -13.22 0.43
N VAL A 134 -2.68 -12.87 1.50
CA VAL A 134 -3.12 -11.91 2.52
C VAL A 134 -3.39 -10.51 1.93
N GLU A 135 -2.59 -10.10 0.95
CA GLU A 135 -2.72 -8.80 0.28
C GLU A 135 -4.10 -8.59 -0.37
N LEU A 136 -4.73 -9.68 -0.86
CA LEU A 136 -6.09 -9.59 -1.41
C LEU A 136 -7.13 -9.26 -0.34
N TYR A 137 -6.98 -9.81 0.87
CA TYR A 137 -7.89 -9.51 1.97
C TYR A 137 -7.72 -8.08 2.47
N HIS A 138 -6.48 -7.58 2.56
CA HIS A 138 -6.22 -6.20 2.94
C HIS A 138 -6.85 -5.22 1.94
N LEU A 139 -6.61 -5.42 0.66
CA LEU A 139 -7.13 -4.56 -0.39
C LEU A 139 -8.66 -4.62 -0.49
N ALA A 140 -9.25 -5.83 -0.34
CA ALA A 140 -10.69 -6.01 -0.30
C ALA A 140 -11.31 -5.38 0.97
N SER A 141 -10.63 -5.43 2.10
CA SER A 141 -11.05 -4.76 3.34
C SER A 141 -11.07 -3.24 3.19
N GLU A 142 -10.02 -2.67 2.60
CA GLU A 142 -9.97 -1.24 2.30
C GLU A 142 -11.13 -0.81 1.39
N ASN A 143 -11.41 -1.58 0.33
CA ASN A 143 -12.55 -1.32 -0.53
C ASN A 143 -13.89 -1.42 0.20
N ALA A 144 -14.08 -2.45 1.00
CA ALA A 144 -15.30 -2.61 1.80
C ALA A 144 -15.50 -1.40 2.73
N PHE A 145 -14.41 -0.90 3.35
CA PHE A 145 -14.44 0.31 4.16
C PHE A 145 -14.86 1.55 3.34
N ARG A 146 -14.28 1.74 2.14
CA ARG A 146 -14.66 2.84 1.22
C ARG A 146 -16.12 2.75 0.76
N LEU A 147 -16.66 1.53 0.64
CA LEU A 147 -18.07 1.26 0.34
C LEU A 147 -18.98 1.39 1.58
N HIS A 148 -18.45 1.80 2.73
CA HIS A 148 -19.15 1.88 4.01
C HIS A 148 -19.65 0.54 4.55
N ASP A 149 -19.13 -0.58 4.06
CA ASP A 149 -19.41 -1.93 4.58
C ASP A 149 -18.36 -2.34 5.62
N ARG A 150 -18.45 -1.71 6.79
CA ARG A 150 -17.51 -1.93 7.91
C ARG A 150 -17.50 -3.36 8.40
N GLN A 151 -18.67 -4.02 8.41
CA GLN A 151 -18.76 -5.42 8.79
C GLN A 151 -17.94 -6.31 7.84
N ARG A 152 -18.07 -6.05 6.53
CA ARG A 152 -17.32 -6.80 5.53
C ARG A 152 -15.82 -6.55 5.64
N ALA A 153 -15.41 -5.30 5.91
CA ALA A 153 -14.01 -4.95 6.14
C ALA A 153 -13.43 -5.76 7.34
N GLU A 154 -14.13 -5.80 8.47
CA GLU A 154 -13.74 -6.59 9.63
C GLU A 154 -13.64 -8.09 9.32
N GLU A 155 -14.66 -8.67 8.66
CA GLU A 155 -14.66 -10.10 8.27
C GLU A 155 -13.44 -10.47 7.39
N LEU A 156 -13.05 -9.58 6.47
CA LEU A 156 -11.90 -9.80 5.59
C LEU A 156 -10.59 -9.76 6.37
N LEU A 157 -10.40 -8.79 7.26
CA LEU A 157 -9.20 -8.71 8.11
C LEU A 157 -9.09 -9.89 9.07
N LEU A 158 -10.19 -10.33 9.69
CA LEU A 158 -10.19 -11.53 10.53
C LEU A 158 -9.79 -12.78 9.74
N LYS A 159 -10.23 -12.91 8.48
CA LYS A 159 -9.77 -14.00 7.60
C LYS A 159 -8.30 -13.86 7.23
N ALA A 160 -7.80 -12.65 7.01
CA ALA A 160 -6.39 -12.41 6.77
C ALA A 160 -5.53 -12.93 7.92
N LEU A 161 -5.95 -12.74 9.18
CA LEU A 161 -5.28 -13.28 10.36
C LEU A 161 -5.26 -14.82 10.41
N GLU A 162 -6.30 -15.49 9.87
CA GLU A 162 -6.36 -16.95 9.85
C GLU A 162 -5.40 -17.58 8.83
N VAL A 163 -5.09 -16.87 7.74
CA VAL A 163 -4.39 -17.45 6.58
C VAL A 163 -2.95 -16.96 6.40
N GLY A 164 -2.56 -15.88 7.08
CA GLY A 164 -1.37 -15.15 6.70
C GLY A 164 -0.23 -15.11 7.69
N ASP A 165 0.95 -14.71 7.17
CA ASP A 165 2.17 -14.50 7.93
C ASP A 165 2.32 -13.03 8.42
N LYS A 166 1.48 -12.10 7.91
CA LYS A 166 1.55 -10.66 8.22
C LYS A 166 0.60 -10.28 9.36
N GLN A 167 0.72 -10.96 10.49
CA GLN A 167 -0.23 -10.78 11.58
C GLN A 167 -0.21 -9.39 12.17
N ASP A 168 0.96 -8.80 12.42
CA ASP A 168 1.06 -7.46 13.03
C ASP A 168 0.52 -6.35 12.12
N GLU A 169 0.78 -6.42 10.81
CA GLU A 169 0.20 -5.48 9.84
C GLU A 169 -1.33 -5.57 9.82
N THR A 170 -1.87 -6.80 9.83
CA THR A 170 -3.32 -7.04 9.83
C THR A 170 -3.96 -6.58 11.16
N LEU A 171 -3.31 -6.86 12.29
CA LEU A 171 -3.78 -6.42 13.61
C LEU A 171 -3.79 -4.89 13.72
N LEU A 172 -2.76 -4.22 13.18
CA LEU A 172 -2.73 -2.76 13.14
C LEU A 172 -3.85 -2.19 12.27
N THR A 173 -4.09 -2.77 11.08
CA THR A 173 -5.20 -2.35 10.21
C THR A 173 -6.56 -2.57 10.89
N LEU A 174 -6.73 -3.68 11.58
CA LEU A 174 -7.95 -3.99 12.33
C LEU A 174 -8.15 -3.02 13.51
N SER A 175 -7.06 -2.62 14.18
CA SER A 175 -7.13 -1.62 15.26
C SER A 175 -7.58 -0.25 14.75
N ASN A 176 -7.13 0.16 13.56
CA ASN A 176 -7.59 1.40 12.92
C ASN A 176 -9.10 1.35 12.61
N LEU A 177 -9.58 0.21 12.08
CA LEU A 177 -11.01 0.00 11.84
C LEU A 177 -11.82 0.12 13.14
N TYR A 178 -11.32 -0.45 14.23
CA TYR A 178 -11.99 -0.39 15.54
C TYR A 178 -11.94 1.02 16.15
N LEU A 179 -10.88 1.80 15.94
CA LEU A 179 -10.85 3.22 16.33
C LEU A 179 -11.95 4.01 15.62
N ASP A 180 -12.09 3.84 14.31
CA ASP A 180 -13.14 4.50 13.51
C ASP A 180 -14.56 4.07 13.93
N ASP A 181 -14.72 2.90 14.54
CA ASP A 181 -15.97 2.38 15.07
C ASP A 181 -16.17 2.69 16.58
N GLU A 182 -15.25 3.47 17.19
CA GLU A 182 -15.26 3.82 18.61
C GLU A 182 -15.24 2.57 19.53
N ARG A 183 -14.64 1.46 19.09
CA ARG A 183 -14.54 0.18 19.78
C ARG A 183 -13.19 0.06 20.52
N TYR A 184 -12.97 0.94 21.45
CA TYR A 184 -11.67 1.15 22.10
C TYR A 184 -11.13 -0.07 22.86
N GLU A 185 -11.97 -0.87 23.50
CA GLU A 185 -11.56 -2.12 24.17
C GLU A 185 -11.08 -3.16 23.14
N ASP A 186 -11.70 -3.21 21.95
CA ASP A 186 -11.29 -4.11 20.87
C ASP A 186 -9.93 -3.65 20.28
N VAL A 187 -9.68 -2.33 20.19
CA VAL A 187 -8.35 -1.78 19.81
C VAL A 187 -7.27 -2.32 20.74
N ILE A 188 -7.48 -2.20 22.05
CA ILE A 188 -6.52 -2.68 23.05
C ILE A 188 -6.32 -4.21 22.93
N GLN A 189 -7.40 -4.94 22.72
CA GLN A 189 -7.34 -6.39 22.60
C GLN A 189 -6.55 -6.85 21.37
N VAL A 190 -6.72 -6.23 20.21
CA VAL A 190 -6.01 -6.66 18.98
C VAL A 190 -4.55 -6.24 19.00
N ILE A 191 -4.22 -5.04 19.47
CA ILE A 191 -2.83 -4.59 19.56
C ILE A 191 -2.03 -5.45 20.54
N ASN A 192 -2.64 -5.88 21.65
CA ASN A 192 -1.99 -6.79 22.61
C ASN A 192 -1.69 -8.20 22.04
N GLN A 193 -2.15 -8.53 20.82
CA GLN A 193 -1.81 -9.77 20.12
C GLN A 193 -0.60 -9.61 19.19
N MET A 194 -0.15 -8.37 18.94
CA MET A 194 1.02 -8.11 18.11
C MET A 194 2.28 -8.68 18.74
N GLU A 195 3.16 -9.24 17.91
CA GLU A 195 4.47 -9.72 18.33
C GLU A 195 5.46 -8.56 18.46
N GLU A 196 5.35 -7.55 17.59
CA GLU A 196 6.16 -6.33 17.64
C GLU A 196 5.63 -5.37 18.69
N THR A 197 6.30 -5.33 19.84
CA THR A 197 5.88 -4.52 21.00
C THR A 197 6.26 -3.04 20.92
N ALA A 198 6.93 -2.58 19.85
CA ALA A 198 7.44 -1.22 19.71
C ALA A 198 6.98 -0.53 18.41
N ASN A 199 5.83 -0.92 17.86
CA ASN A 199 5.27 -0.26 16.67
C ASN A 199 4.68 1.10 17.06
N PRO A 200 5.19 2.24 16.52
CA PRO A 200 4.77 3.56 16.94
C PRO A 200 3.30 3.88 16.62
N TYR A 201 2.74 3.32 15.57
CA TYR A 201 1.31 3.49 15.24
C TYR A 201 0.41 2.67 16.16
N ALA A 202 0.85 1.48 16.58
CA ALA A 202 0.15 0.70 17.60
C ALA A 202 0.14 1.43 18.95
N GLU A 203 1.26 2.04 19.33
CA GLU A 203 1.35 2.88 20.53
C GLU A 203 0.41 4.10 20.44
N TRP A 204 0.33 4.75 19.28
CA TRP A 204 -0.63 5.84 19.07
C TRP A 204 -2.07 5.36 19.18
N ASN A 205 -2.44 4.24 18.57
CA ASN A 205 -3.78 3.68 18.67
C ASN A 205 -4.15 3.33 20.12
N LEU A 206 -3.21 2.78 20.88
CA LEU A 206 -3.40 2.53 22.31
C LEU A 206 -3.58 3.84 23.10
N ALA A 207 -2.78 4.87 22.80
CA ALA A 207 -2.89 6.16 23.45
C ALA A 207 -4.28 6.78 23.23
N HIS A 208 -4.76 6.76 22.00
CA HIS A 208 -6.09 7.21 21.64
C HIS A 208 -7.18 6.41 22.38
N ALA A 209 -7.12 5.08 22.29
CA ALA A 209 -8.11 4.22 22.93
C ALA A 209 -8.18 4.41 24.45
N TYR A 210 -7.04 4.49 25.15
CA TYR A 210 -7.01 4.73 26.59
C TYR A 210 -7.47 6.16 26.95
N ASN A 211 -7.20 7.16 26.10
CA ASN A 211 -7.72 8.51 26.29
C ASN A 211 -9.25 8.54 26.25
N GLU A 212 -9.85 7.90 25.25
CA GLU A 212 -11.31 7.84 25.11
C GLU A 212 -11.98 6.99 26.21
N LEU A 213 -11.26 6.03 26.77
CA LEU A 213 -11.69 5.26 27.96
C LEU A 213 -11.41 5.99 29.28
N GLU A 214 -10.96 7.24 29.24
CA GLU A 214 -10.64 8.08 30.40
C GLU A 214 -9.50 7.52 31.29
N ASP A 215 -8.67 6.58 30.78
CA ASP A 215 -7.45 6.14 31.46
C ASP A 215 -6.23 7.00 31.02
N PHE A 216 -6.30 8.27 31.39
CA PHE A 216 -5.30 9.29 30.99
C PHE A 216 -3.87 8.95 31.43
N THR A 217 -3.72 8.19 32.54
CA THR A 217 -2.40 7.79 33.02
C THR A 217 -1.73 6.81 32.05
N VAL A 218 -2.48 5.84 31.54
CA VAL A 218 -1.98 4.86 30.57
C VAL A 218 -1.83 5.50 29.20
N ALA A 219 -2.80 6.32 28.79
CA ALA A 219 -2.72 7.09 27.54
C ALA A 219 -1.44 7.92 27.44
N ALA A 220 -1.07 8.62 28.52
CA ALA A 220 0.17 9.42 28.57
C ALA A 220 1.43 8.59 28.28
N VAL A 221 1.48 7.35 28.79
CA VAL A 221 2.63 6.46 28.56
C VAL A 221 2.74 6.09 27.08
N HIS A 222 1.63 5.74 26.44
CA HIS A 222 1.59 5.35 25.06
C HIS A 222 1.84 6.53 24.10
N TYR A 223 1.32 7.74 24.41
CA TYR A 223 1.70 8.96 23.66
C TYR A 223 3.20 9.23 23.70
N GLU A 224 3.85 9.07 24.87
CA GLU A 224 5.32 9.24 24.99
C GLU A 224 6.09 8.22 24.16
N GLN A 225 5.63 6.95 24.14
CA GLN A 225 6.26 5.90 23.37
C GLN A 225 6.13 6.19 21.87
N ALA A 226 4.95 6.56 21.40
CA ALA A 226 4.69 6.92 20.00
C ALA A 226 5.51 8.16 19.58
N TYR A 227 5.65 9.16 20.47
CA TYR A 227 6.33 10.41 20.16
C TYR A 227 7.80 10.24 19.74
N HIS A 228 8.48 9.19 20.20
CA HIS A 228 9.87 8.94 19.83
C HIS A 228 10.07 8.81 18.32
N GLU A 229 9.11 8.19 17.62
CA GLU A 229 9.18 7.93 16.18
C GLU A 229 8.24 8.85 15.39
N LEU A 230 7.08 9.22 15.96
CA LEU A 230 6.05 10.03 15.29
C LEU A 230 6.17 11.53 15.55
N SER A 231 7.30 12.00 16.06
CA SER A 231 7.52 13.42 16.37
C SER A 231 7.46 14.36 15.16
N HIS A 232 7.32 13.85 13.95
CA HIS A 232 7.18 14.61 12.70
C HIS A 232 5.83 14.39 11.98
N GLU A 233 4.97 13.53 12.55
CA GLU A 233 3.65 13.23 11.99
C GLU A 233 2.63 14.28 12.46
N PRO A 234 2.04 15.09 11.54
CA PRO A 234 1.18 16.19 11.93
C PRO A 234 -0.03 15.77 12.75
N ASP A 235 -0.75 14.74 12.32
CA ASP A 235 -1.97 14.29 12.99
C ASP A 235 -1.69 13.80 14.41
N PHE A 236 -0.62 13.04 14.60
CA PHE A 236 -0.16 12.61 15.92
C PHE A 236 0.21 13.79 16.81
N LEU A 237 0.98 14.75 16.30
CA LEU A 237 1.43 15.94 17.06
C LEU A 237 0.25 16.78 17.53
N LYS A 238 -0.76 16.98 16.66
CA LYS A 238 -1.97 17.70 17.00
C LYS A 238 -2.71 16.99 18.13
N GLU A 239 -3.01 15.71 17.96
CA GLU A 239 -3.75 14.92 18.95
C GLU A 239 -3.02 14.90 20.30
N TYR A 240 -1.71 14.64 20.30
CA TYR A 240 -0.93 14.60 21.52
C TYR A 240 -0.85 15.99 22.22
N ALA A 241 -0.78 17.08 21.47
CA ALA A 241 -0.79 18.43 22.04
C ALA A 241 -2.14 18.75 22.71
N PHE A 242 -3.24 18.30 22.12
CA PHE A 242 -4.57 18.44 22.71
C PHE A 242 -4.71 17.65 24.00
N PHE A 243 -4.27 16.39 24.01
CA PHE A 243 -4.20 15.57 25.21
C PHE A 243 -3.39 16.26 26.33
N LEU A 244 -2.18 16.73 26.03
CA LEU A 244 -1.32 17.43 27.01
C LEU A 244 -1.95 18.68 27.58
N ARG A 245 -2.74 19.43 26.77
CA ARG A 245 -3.51 20.59 27.27
C ARG A 245 -4.54 20.14 28.29
N GLU A 246 -5.28 19.07 28.02
CA GLU A 246 -6.32 18.56 28.91
C GLU A 246 -5.75 18.06 30.22
N GLU A 247 -4.59 17.41 30.17
CA GLU A 247 -3.82 16.99 31.34
C GLU A 247 -3.08 18.15 32.07
N GLY A 248 -3.29 19.38 31.64
CA GLY A 248 -2.70 20.57 32.28
C GLY A 248 -1.21 20.76 32.02
N GLN A 249 -0.61 20.01 31.10
CA GLN A 249 0.79 20.15 30.70
C GLN A 249 0.97 21.25 29.65
N LEU A 250 0.50 22.46 29.99
CA LEU A 250 0.29 23.58 29.05
C LEU A 250 1.55 23.98 28.30
N LYS A 251 2.70 23.99 28.98
CA LYS A 251 3.98 24.39 28.36
C LYS A 251 4.39 23.42 27.24
N ARG A 252 4.24 22.13 27.50
CA ARG A 252 4.59 21.11 26.50
C ARG A 252 3.59 21.09 25.34
N ALA A 253 2.30 21.26 25.64
CA ALA A 253 1.27 21.41 24.61
C ALA A 253 1.59 22.61 23.69
N GLN A 254 2.00 23.76 24.26
CA GLN A 254 2.42 24.94 23.50
C GLN A 254 3.63 24.67 22.61
N GLU A 255 4.65 23.94 23.12
CA GLU A 255 5.83 23.57 22.33
C GLU A 255 5.46 22.70 21.14
N LEU A 256 4.61 21.69 21.33
CA LEU A 256 4.15 20.79 20.25
C LEU A 256 3.29 21.52 19.22
N LEU A 257 2.32 22.35 19.66
CA LEU A 257 1.49 23.15 18.77
C LEU A 257 2.30 24.16 17.94
N THR A 258 3.32 24.77 18.55
CA THR A 258 4.20 25.67 17.83
C THR A 258 4.95 24.94 16.72
N TYR A 259 5.44 23.74 16.99
CA TYR A 259 6.09 22.90 15.98
C TYR A 259 5.10 22.39 14.93
N TYR A 260 3.96 21.84 15.34
CA TYR A 260 2.87 21.42 14.45
C TYR A 260 2.49 22.49 13.43
N LEU A 261 2.31 23.75 13.89
CA LEU A 261 1.96 24.88 13.02
C LEU A 261 3.08 25.30 12.05
N THR A 262 4.30 24.80 12.20
CA THR A 262 5.32 24.93 11.14
C THR A 262 5.10 23.94 10.00
N LEU A 263 4.43 22.82 10.27
CA LEU A 263 4.08 21.79 9.29
C LEU A 263 2.73 22.11 8.64
N GLU A 264 1.74 22.49 9.46
CA GLU A 264 0.34 22.78 9.07
C GLU A 264 -0.09 24.21 9.48
N PRO A 265 0.44 25.25 8.79
CA PRO A 265 0.24 26.65 9.22
C PRO A 265 -1.19 27.17 9.04
N GLY A 266 -2.04 26.42 8.34
CA GLY A 266 -3.43 26.79 8.06
C GLY A 266 -4.46 26.26 9.06
N ASP A 267 -4.04 25.48 10.07
CA ASP A 267 -4.96 24.89 11.04
C ASP A 267 -5.47 25.94 12.06
N MET A 268 -6.70 26.42 11.83
CA MET A 268 -7.31 27.47 12.65
C MET A 268 -7.62 27.00 14.07
N GLU A 269 -7.89 25.72 14.28
CA GLU A 269 -8.15 25.16 15.60
C GLU A 269 -6.85 25.15 16.45
N ALA A 270 -5.79 24.67 15.88
CA ALA A 270 -4.48 24.66 16.53
C ALA A 270 -3.95 26.08 16.79
N LEU A 271 -4.17 27.02 15.86
CA LEU A 271 -3.85 28.45 16.06
C LEU A 271 -4.61 29.04 17.24
N SER A 272 -5.95 28.85 17.29
CA SER A 272 -6.77 29.34 18.39
C SER A 272 -6.34 28.75 19.73
N LEU A 273 -6.01 27.46 19.75
CA LEU A 273 -5.55 26.80 20.96
C LEU A 273 -4.18 27.35 21.42
N LEU A 274 -3.26 27.61 20.50
CA LEU A 274 -1.95 28.18 20.83
C LEU A 274 -2.10 29.59 21.40
N ASP A 275 -2.99 30.42 20.83
CA ASP A 275 -3.27 31.78 21.35
C ASP A 275 -3.84 31.70 22.77
N ASP A 276 -4.80 30.82 23.04
CA ASP A 276 -5.35 30.59 24.38
C ASP A 276 -4.30 30.16 25.40
N LEU A 277 -3.31 29.36 24.98
CA LEU A 277 -2.20 28.92 25.85
C LEU A 277 -1.16 30.00 26.08
N THR A 278 -1.04 30.98 25.18
CA THR A 278 -0.05 32.08 25.32
C THR A 278 -0.59 33.26 26.15
N GLU A 279 -1.91 33.41 26.24
CA GLU A 279 -2.57 34.47 27.03
C GLU A 279 -2.71 34.13 28.53
N ARG A 280 -2.45 32.87 28.91
CA ARG A 280 -2.50 32.39 30.30
C ARG A 280 -1.14 32.38 30.95
#